data_015f0209af5b9d9ce0f38af2eaf8df7c
#
_entry.id   015f0209af5b9d9ce0f38af2eaf8df7c
#
_cell.length_a   1.000
_cell.length_b   1.000
_cell.length_c   1.000
_cell.angle_alpha   90.00
_cell.angle_beta   90.00
_cell.angle_gamma   90.00
#
_symmetry.space_group_name_H-M   'P 1'
#
loop_
_entity.id
_entity.type
_entity.pdbx_description
1 polymer ?
#
loop_
_entity_poly.entity_id
_entity_poly.type
_entity_poly.pdbx_seq_one_letter_code
_entity_poly.pdbx_strand_id
1 'polypeptide(L)'
;MSIKAFIFDLDGVLTDTSDYHYRAWKRLADELGIPFDRQRNEALRGVSRRRSLELLLDGRPATEAQMEEWMERKNRYYVESLEGLTPDDLLPGALDLLREIRRAGLKVGIASASKNTRTVLDHLNLWPLADAVSDGYSVERTKPAPDLFLHLSLIHI
;
A
#
# COMPACT_ATOMS: atom_id res chain seq x y z
N MET A 1 -17.74 0.18 -26.84
CA MET A 1 -17.42 0.87 -25.58
C MET A 1 -16.02 1.45 -25.68
N SER A 2 -15.78 2.69 -25.28
CA SER A 2 -14.44 3.28 -25.20
C SER A 2 -13.93 3.25 -23.77
N ILE A 3 -12.65 2.94 -23.57
CA ILE A 3 -11.97 3.08 -22.27
C ILE A 3 -11.96 4.55 -21.91
N LYS A 4 -12.28 4.89 -20.65
CA LYS A 4 -12.28 6.26 -20.14
C LYS A 4 -11.31 6.48 -19.00
N ALA A 5 -10.93 5.42 -18.30
CA ALA A 5 -10.04 5.48 -17.15
C ALA A 5 -9.22 4.20 -17.02
N PHE A 6 -8.07 4.34 -16.36
CA PHE A 6 -7.25 3.25 -15.86
C PHE A 6 -7.17 3.34 -14.35
N ILE A 7 -7.28 2.19 -13.68
CA ILE A 7 -7.11 2.10 -12.22
C ILE A 7 -5.90 1.22 -11.95
N PHE A 8 -4.95 1.76 -11.20
CA PHE A 8 -3.70 1.10 -10.83
C PHE A 8 -3.72 0.72 -9.36
N ASP A 9 -3.14 -0.43 -9.03
CA ASP A 9 -2.59 -0.64 -7.70
C ASP A 9 -1.31 0.19 -7.54
N LEU A 10 -0.86 0.38 -6.33
CA LEU A 10 0.36 1.15 -6.05
C LEU A 10 1.54 0.21 -5.82
N ASP A 11 1.44 -0.63 -4.79
CA ASP A 11 2.54 -1.48 -4.33
C ASP A 11 2.77 -2.67 -5.26
N GLY A 12 3.95 -2.75 -5.87
CA GLY A 12 4.29 -3.78 -6.85
C GLY A 12 3.78 -3.50 -8.26
N VAL A 13 3.14 -2.35 -8.52
CA VAL A 13 2.61 -1.94 -9.83
C VAL A 13 3.20 -0.60 -10.28
N LEU A 14 3.12 0.45 -9.48
CA LEU A 14 3.72 1.75 -9.77
C LEU A 14 5.09 1.91 -9.09
N THR A 15 5.24 1.34 -7.91
CA THR A 15 6.49 1.29 -7.14
C THR A 15 6.57 -0.01 -6.36
N ASP A 16 7.74 -0.42 -5.90
CA ASP A 16 7.88 -1.59 -5.03
C ASP A 16 8.27 -1.16 -3.61
N THR A 17 7.26 -1.02 -2.75
CA THR A 17 7.45 -0.76 -1.32
C THR A 17 7.52 -2.04 -0.47
N SER A 18 7.54 -3.21 -1.09
CA SER A 18 7.51 -4.50 -0.38
C SER A 18 8.70 -4.69 0.56
N ASP A 19 9.88 -4.21 0.18
CA ASP A 19 11.08 -4.28 1.04
C ASP A 19 10.95 -3.37 2.28
N TYR A 20 10.37 -2.19 2.14
CA TYR A 20 10.07 -1.30 3.27
C TYR A 20 9.09 -1.95 4.25
N HIS A 21 8.03 -2.59 3.73
CA HIS A 21 7.10 -3.37 4.55
C HIS A 21 7.77 -4.54 5.25
N TYR A 22 8.60 -5.30 4.53
CA TYR A 22 9.35 -6.42 5.09
C TYR A 22 10.25 -5.96 6.24
N ARG A 23 11.06 -4.92 6.04
CA ARG A 23 11.97 -4.39 7.07
C ARG A 23 11.23 -3.93 8.32
N ALA A 24 10.10 -3.25 8.15
CA ALA A 24 9.28 -2.79 9.27
C ALA A 24 8.66 -3.96 10.06
N TRP A 25 8.15 -5.00 9.38
CA TRP A 25 7.66 -6.22 10.03
C TRP A 25 8.80 -7.02 10.68
N LYS A 26 9.95 -7.11 10.00
CA LYS A 26 11.13 -7.81 10.53
C LYS A 26 11.63 -7.17 11.82
N ARG A 27 11.72 -5.85 11.86
CA ARG A 27 12.13 -5.09 13.06
C ARG A 27 11.16 -5.36 14.22
N LEU A 28 9.86 -5.29 14.00
CA LEU A 28 8.86 -5.62 15.02
C LEU A 28 8.98 -7.07 15.48
N ALA A 29 9.11 -8.01 14.54
CA ALA A 29 9.25 -9.43 14.86
C ALA A 29 10.48 -9.71 15.73
N ASP A 30 11.62 -9.07 15.42
CA ASP A 30 12.84 -9.21 16.21
C ASP A 30 12.67 -8.69 17.65
N GLU A 31 11.99 -7.56 17.82
CA GLU A 31 11.67 -7.00 19.14
C GLU A 31 10.74 -7.92 19.96
N LEU A 32 9.84 -8.64 19.28
CA LEU A 32 8.92 -9.58 19.90
C LEU A 32 9.51 -11.00 20.06
N GLY A 33 10.74 -11.23 19.60
CA GLY A 33 11.37 -12.55 19.60
C GLY A 33 10.67 -13.57 18.68
N ILE A 34 10.10 -13.09 17.57
CA ILE A 34 9.37 -13.93 16.60
C ILE A 34 10.28 -14.19 15.40
N PRO A 35 10.60 -15.44 15.05
CA PRO A 35 11.30 -15.73 13.82
C PRO A 35 10.51 -15.26 12.60
N PHE A 36 11.12 -14.39 11.79
CA PHE A 36 10.48 -13.83 10.60
C PHE A 36 11.52 -13.61 9.51
N ASP A 37 11.22 -14.10 8.32
CA ASP A 37 12.06 -14.03 7.13
C ASP A 37 11.24 -13.62 5.89
N ARG A 38 11.89 -13.52 4.74
CA ARG A 38 11.24 -13.15 3.49
C ARG A 38 10.21 -14.17 3.03
N GLN A 39 10.39 -15.47 3.32
CA GLN A 39 9.43 -16.50 2.96
C GLN A 39 8.12 -16.32 3.76
N ARG A 40 8.21 -16.09 5.06
CA ARG A 40 7.03 -15.80 5.89
C ARG A 40 6.37 -14.48 5.50
N ASN A 41 7.14 -13.50 5.04
CA ASN A 41 6.61 -12.22 4.58
C ASN A 41 5.70 -12.34 3.35
N GLU A 42 5.87 -13.36 2.52
CA GLU A 42 4.99 -13.54 1.34
C GLU A 42 3.50 -13.69 1.73
N ALA A 43 3.22 -14.31 2.88
CA ALA A 43 1.86 -14.45 3.40
C ALA A 43 1.24 -13.11 3.86
N LEU A 44 2.06 -12.07 4.07
CA LEU A 44 1.63 -10.75 4.52
C LEU A 44 1.34 -9.79 3.36
N ARG A 45 1.66 -10.19 2.12
CA ARG A 45 1.47 -9.32 0.96
C ARG A 45 0.00 -9.17 0.61
N GLY A 46 -0.42 -7.95 0.37
CA GLY A 46 -1.78 -7.63 -0.09
C GLY A 46 -2.89 -7.78 0.95
N VAL A 47 -2.56 -8.15 2.20
CA VAL A 47 -3.56 -8.24 3.29
C VAL A 47 -3.52 -7.01 4.19
N SER A 48 -4.58 -6.81 4.97
CA SER A 48 -4.66 -5.68 5.91
C SER A 48 -3.56 -5.76 6.98
N ARG A 49 -3.20 -4.59 7.55
CA ARG A 49 -2.18 -4.51 8.62
C ARG A 49 -2.50 -5.41 9.81
N ARG A 50 -3.78 -5.45 10.22
CA ARG A 50 -4.24 -6.31 11.31
C ARG A 50 -4.03 -7.79 10.97
N ARG A 51 -4.45 -8.18 9.77
CA ARG A 51 -4.28 -9.56 9.31
C ARG A 51 -2.81 -9.95 9.18
N SER A 52 -1.97 -9.04 8.75
CA SER A 52 -0.51 -9.26 8.71
C SER A 52 0.06 -9.53 10.10
N LEU A 53 -0.37 -8.77 11.11
CA LEU A 53 0.07 -8.99 12.50
C LEU A 53 -0.43 -10.34 13.05
N GLU A 54 -1.68 -10.71 12.79
CA GLU A 54 -2.22 -12.03 13.17
C GLU A 54 -1.39 -13.17 12.57
N LEU A 55 -1.05 -13.08 11.29
CA LEU A 55 -0.20 -14.05 10.60
C LEU A 55 1.24 -14.07 11.18
N LEU A 56 1.78 -12.90 11.53
CA LEU A 56 3.10 -12.80 12.17
C LEU A 56 3.11 -13.49 13.54
N LEU A 57 2.08 -13.27 14.34
CA LEU A 57 1.95 -13.85 15.68
C LEU A 57 1.78 -15.38 15.65
N ASP A 58 1.21 -15.93 14.58
CA ASP A 58 1.09 -17.37 14.37
C ASP A 58 0.44 -18.08 15.57
N GLY A 59 -0.71 -17.56 16.02
CA GLY A 59 -1.46 -18.08 17.16
C GLY A 59 -0.93 -17.70 18.55
N ARG A 60 0.13 -16.90 18.63
CA ARG A 60 0.59 -16.36 19.93
C ARG A 60 -0.47 -15.41 20.52
N PRO A 61 -0.80 -15.54 21.82
CA PRO A 61 -1.80 -14.71 22.45
C PRO A 61 -1.33 -13.24 22.50
N ALA A 62 -2.26 -12.33 22.24
CA ALA A 62 -2.05 -10.88 22.38
C ALA A 62 -3.38 -10.24 22.79
N THR A 63 -3.31 -9.25 23.65
CA THR A 63 -4.47 -8.41 23.97
C THR A 63 -4.73 -7.42 22.84
N GLU A 64 -5.94 -6.88 22.74
CA GLU A 64 -6.28 -5.87 21.73
C GLU A 64 -5.36 -4.64 21.84
N ALA A 65 -5.07 -4.19 23.06
CA ALA A 65 -4.14 -3.08 23.28
C ALA A 65 -2.71 -3.35 22.77
N GLN A 66 -2.22 -4.59 22.92
CA GLN A 66 -0.94 -5.01 22.35
C GLN A 66 -0.98 -5.03 20.82
N MET A 67 -2.07 -5.56 20.24
CA MET A 67 -2.25 -5.57 18.79
C MET A 67 -2.22 -4.15 18.20
N GLU A 68 -2.95 -3.22 18.80
CA GLU A 68 -2.96 -1.82 18.37
C GLU A 68 -1.58 -1.18 18.49
N GLU A 69 -0.92 -1.34 19.62
CA GLU A 69 0.42 -0.79 19.86
C GLU A 69 1.44 -1.33 18.85
N TRP A 70 1.45 -2.64 18.58
CA TRP A 70 2.38 -3.25 17.64
C TRP A 70 2.11 -2.84 16.19
N MET A 71 0.84 -2.69 15.80
CA MET A 71 0.48 -2.17 14.49
C MET A 71 0.94 -0.73 14.29
N GLU A 72 0.81 0.12 15.31
CA GLU A 72 1.29 1.50 15.28
C GLU A 72 2.82 1.58 15.26
N ARG A 73 3.49 0.77 16.06
CA ARG A 73 4.96 0.69 16.11
C ARG A 73 5.52 0.27 14.75
N LYS A 74 4.98 -0.81 14.17
CA LYS A 74 5.34 -1.24 12.81
C LYS A 74 5.11 -0.13 11.79
N ASN A 75 4.01 0.60 11.93
CA ASN A 75 3.70 1.69 11.01
C ASN A 75 4.71 2.83 11.11
N ARG A 76 5.15 3.21 12.31
CA ARG A 76 6.24 4.20 12.47
C ARG A 76 7.50 3.76 11.74
N TYR A 77 7.93 2.51 11.92
CA TYR A 77 9.12 1.97 11.21
C TYR A 77 9.00 2.02 9.70
N TYR A 78 7.80 1.73 9.18
CA TYR A 78 7.54 1.83 7.77
C TYR A 78 7.60 3.27 7.27
N VAL A 79 6.93 4.20 7.94
CA VAL A 79 6.90 5.63 7.56
C VAL A 79 8.31 6.23 7.64
N GLU A 80 9.06 5.94 8.70
CA GLU A 80 10.48 6.34 8.81
C GLU A 80 11.30 5.86 7.61
N SER A 81 11.06 4.63 7.15
CA SER A 81 11.79 4.08 5.99
C SER A 81 11.42 4.72 4.66
N LEU A 82 10.24 5.34 4.55
CA LEU A 82 9.81 6.04 3.34
C LEU A 82 10.53 7.37 3.10
N GLU A 83 11.25 7.92 4.09
CA GLU A 83 12.02 9.16 3.92
C GLU A 83 13.05 9.08 2.78
N GLY A 84 13.51 7.87 2.44
CA GLY A 84 14.39 7.62 1.31
C GLY A 84 13.70 7.39 -0.04
N LEU A 85 12.36 7.34 -0.07
CA LEU A 85 11.61 7.08 -1.29
C LEU A 85 11.57 8.33 -2.18
N THR A 86 11.86 8.17 -3.45
CA THR A 86 11.93 9.26 -4.43
C THR A 86 11.22 8.86 -5.73
N PRO A 87 10.94 9.80 -6.66
CA PRO A 87 10.40 9.47 -7.98
C PRO A 87 11.23 8.46 -8.79
N ASP A 88 12.51 8.29 -8.49
CA ASP A 88 13.38 7.30 -9.15
C ASP A 88 13.06 5.85 -8.73
N ASP A 89 12.28 5.68 -7.64
CA ASP A 89 11.81 4.37 -7.17
C ASP A 89 10.50 3.91 -7.87
N LEU A 90 10.03 4.65 -8.86
CA LEU A 90 8.96 4.19 -9.73
C LEU A 90 9.45 3.01 -10.57
N LEU A 91 8.58 2.01 -10.75
CA LEU A 91 8.90 0.88 -11.60
C LEU A 91 9.13 1.31 -13.07
N PRO A 92 10.00 0.63 -13.80
CA PRO A 92 10.31 0.99 -15.18
C PRO A 92 9.05 1.11 -16.05
N GLY A 93 8.90 2.24 -16.72
CA GLY A 93 7.77 2.55 -17.59
C GLY A 93 6.51 3.06 -16.88
N ALA A 94 6.42 2.99 -15.55
CA ALA A 94 5.23 3.44 -14.80
C ALA A 94 4.94 4.93 -15.04
N LEU A 95 5.95 5.79 -14.90
CA LEU A 95 5.79 7.23 -15.10
C LEU A 95 5.38 7.57 -16.54
N ASP A 96 6.02 6.93 -17.52
CA ASP A 96 5.74 7.19 -18.95
C ASP A 96 4.31 6.75 -19.30
N LEU A 97 3.87 5.58 -18.83
CA LEU A 97 2.50 5.10 -19.02
C LEU A 97 1.48 6.08 -18.41
N LEU A 98 1.68 6.54 -17.18
CA LEU A 98 0.78 7.51 -16.55
C LEU A 98 0.68 8.81 -17.36
N ARG A 99 1.82 9.31 -17.86
CA ARG A 99 1.86 10.50 -18.72
C ARG A 99 1.15 10.29 -20.06
N GLU A 100 1.30 9.12 -20.67
CA GLU A 100 0.62 8.79 -21.93
C GLU A 100 -0.89 8.71 -21.75
N ILE A 101 -1.38 8.07 -20.69
CA ILE A 101 -2.81 8.01 -20.34
C ILE A 101 -3.37 9.45 -20.20
N ARG A 102 -2.66 10.32 -19.51
CA ARG A 102 -3.06 11.72 -19.33
C ARG A 102 -3.07 12.48 -20.65
N ARG A 103 -2.06 12.31 -21.52
CA ARG A 103 -2.03 12.92 -22.85
C ARG A 103 -3.16 12.46 -23.75
N ALA A 104 -3.60 11.23 -23.60
CA ALA A 104 -4.76 10.67 -24.30
C ALA A 104 -6.12 11.18 -23.76
N GLY A 105 -6.13 12.06 -22.75
CA GLY A 105 -7.34 12.59 -22.13
C GLY A 105 -8.09 11.58 -21.26
N LEU A 106 -7.43 10.47 -20.89
CA LEU A 106 -8.00 9.44 -20.05
C LEU A 106 -7.70 9.71 -18.58
N LYS A 107 -8.53 9.15 -17.70
CA LYS A 107 -8.43 9.32 -16.25
C LYS A 107 -7.50 8.27 -15.63
N VAL A 108 -6.85 8.64 -14.52
CA VAL A 108 -5.99 7.78 -13.73
C VAL A 108 -6.55 7.69 -12.31
N GLY A 109 -6.92 6.48 -11.89
CA GLY A 109 -7.26 6.16 -10.51
C GLY A 109 -6.18 5.30 -9.85
N ILE A 110 -5.98 5.48 -8.55
CA ILE A 110 -5.08 4.64 -7.74
C ILE A 110 -5.91 3.97 -6.65
N ALA A 111 -5.87 2.63 -6.60
CA ALA A 111 -6.57 1.80 -5.63
C ALA A 111 -5.57 0.98 -4.81
N SER A 112 -5.27 1.40 -3.59
CA SER A 112 -4.34 0.71 -2.70
C SER A 112 -5.00 0.33 -1.36
N ALA A 113 -4.71 -0.86 -0.85
CA ALA A 113 -5.16 -1.28 0.48
C ALA A 113 -4.36 -0.60 1.61
N SER A 114 -3.27 0.08 1.29
CA SER A 114 -2.39 0.72 2.27
C SER A 114 -3.03 1.98 2.86
N LYS A 115 -2.89 2.15 4.17
CA LYS A 115 -3.22 3.40 4.87
C LYS A 115 -2.17 4.50 4.67
N ASN A 116 -1.01 4.16 4.10
CA ASN A 116 0.07 5.11 3.83
C ASN A 116 0.16 5.50 2.34
N THR A 117 -0.84 5.17 1.54
CA THR A 117 -0.88 5.46 0.10
C THR A 117 -0.57 6.92 -0.20
N ARG A 118 -1.16 7.84 0.55
CA ARG A 118 -0.95 9.29 0.35
C ARG A 118 0.50 9.68 0.57
N THR A 119 1.12 9.21 1.64
CA THR A 119 2.55 9.45 1.93
C THR A 119 3.44 8.93 0.81
N VAL A 120 3.17 7.73 0.29
CA VAL A 120 3.92 7.17 -0.83
C VAL A 120 3.74 8.03 -2.09
N LEU A 121 2.52 8.47 -2.40
CA LEU A 121 2.25 9.34 -3.55
C LEU A 121 2.94 10.71 -3.43
N ASP A 122 3.05 11.26 -2.22
CA ASP A 122 3.79 12.50 -1.94
C ASP A 122 5.27 12.33 -2.29
N HIS A 123 5.92 11.27 -1.77
CA HIS A 123 7.34 11.00 -2.04
C HIS A 123 7.61 10.72 -3.53
N LEU A 124 6.70 10.04 -4.21
CA LEU A 124 6.83 9.72 -5.63
C LEU A 124 6.40 10.87 -6.56
N ASN A 125 5.87 11.97 -6.00
CA ASN A 125 5.34 13.11 -6.76
C ASN A 125 4.27 12.69 -7.80
N LEU A 126 3.37 11.79 -7.44
CA LEU A 126 2.35 11.24 -8.34
C LEU A 126 1.01 11.97 -8.33
N TRP A 127 0.75 12.87 -7.38
CA TRP A 127 -0.51 13.62 -7.29
C TRP A 127 -0.90 14.35 -8.58
N PRO A 128 0.02 14.99 -9.33
CA PRO A 128 -0.35 15.66 -10.58
C PRO A 128 -0.86 14.72 -11.67
N LEU A 129 -0.58 13.41 -11.54
CA LEU A 129 -0.95 12.40 -12.52
C LEU A 129 -2.18 11.57 -12.11
N ALA A 130 -2.60 11.62 -10.83
CA ALA A 130 -3.76 10.90 -10.31
C ALA A 130 -5.00 11.79 -10.31
N ASP A 131 -6.09 11.35 -10.94
CA ASP A 131 -7.39 12.04 -10.89
C ASP A 131 -8.16 11.67 -9.62
N ALA A 132 -7.98 10.44 -9.11
CA ALA A 132 -8.63 9.96 -7.90
C ALA A 132 -7.78 8.89 -7.20
N VAL A 133 -7.89 8.85 -5.86
CA VAL A 133 -7.19 7.87 -5.01
C VAL A 133 -8.18 7.26 -4.04
N SER A 134 -8.18 5.92 -3.95
CA SER A 134 -8.87 5.15 -2.92
C SER A 134 -7.84 4.35 -2.14
N ASP A 135 -7.82 4.51 -0.83
CA ASP A 135 -6.81 3.95 0.06
C ASP A 135 -7.44 3.19 1.24
N GLY A 136 -6.62 2.68 2.14
CA GLY A 136 -7.07 1.93 3.31
C GLY A 136 -7.87 2.74 4.34
N TYR A 137 -8.06 4.04 4.15
CA TYR A 137 -8.99 4.88 4.92
C TYR A 137 -10.30 5.15 4.17
N SER A 138 -10.30 4.96 2.86
CA SER A 138 -11.44 5.29 2.01
C SER A 138 -12.60 4.29 2.13
N VAL A 139 -12.33 3.06 2.59
CA VAL A 139 -13.29 1.95 2.64
C VAL A 139 -13.06 1.09 3.89
N GLU A 140 -14.12 0.41 4.33
CA GLU A 140 -14.03 -0.53 5.45
C GLU A 140 -13.41 -1.87 5.01
N ARG A 141 -13.74 -2.35 3.81
CA ARG A 141 -13.26 -3.61 3.26
C ARG A 141 -12.28 -3.35 2.13
N THR A 142 -11.03 -3.73 2.34
CA THR A 142 -10.00 -3.66 1.29
C THR A 142 -10.00 -4.91 0.42
N LYS A 143 -9.11 -4.96 -0.60
CA LYS A 143 -8.94 -6.13 -1.47
C LYS A 143 -8.87 -7.45 -0.65
N PRO A 144 -9.55 -8.51 -1.10
CA PRO A 144 -10.17 -8.73 -2.40
C PRO A 144 -11.59 -8.18 -2.57
N ALA A 145 -12.16 -7.47 -1.58
CA ALA A 145 -13.45 -6.81 -1.75
C ALA A 145 -13.36 -5.71 -2.83
N PRO A 146 -14.46 -5.45 -3.58
CA PRO A 146 -14.44 -4.49 -4.67
C PRO A 146 -14.54 -3.02 -4.22
N ASP A 147 -14.63 -2.76 -2.92
CA ASP A 147 -15.01 -1.48 -2.33
C ASP A 147 -14.08 -0.33 -2.76
N LEU A 148 -12.75 -0.58 -2.85
CA LEU A 148 -11.78 0.42 -3.34
C LEU A 148 -12.09 0.88 -4.77
N PHE A 149 -12.48 -0.04 -5.65
CA PHE A 149 -12.81 0.25 -7.03
C PHE A 149 -14.16 0.94 -7.15
N LEU A 150 -15.15 0.50 -6.36
CA LEU A 150 -16.48 1.14 -6.30
C LEU A 150 -16.35 2.57 -5.78
N HIS A 151 -15.55 2.80 -4.75
CA HIS A 151 -15.28 4.14 -4.23
C HIS A 151 -14.71 5.05 -5.32
N LEU A 152 -13.71 4.60 -6.09
CA LEU A 152 -13.17 5.37 -7.22
C LEU A 152 -14.23 5.68 -8.28
N SER A 153 -15.12 4.74 -8.58
CA SER A 153 -16.19 4.96 -9.57
C SER A 153 -17.24 5.99 -9.10
N LEU A 154 -17.44 6.12 -7.79
CA LEU A 154 -18.36 7.09 -7.20
C LEU A 154 -17.76 8.50 -7.10
N ILE A 155 -16.44 8.62 -6.96
CA ILE A 155 -15.78 9.91 -6.72
C ILE A 155 -15.22 10.57 -7.97
N HIS A 156 -15.51 10.15 -9.19
CA HIS A 156 -15.18 10.90 -10.44
C HIS A 156 -14.48 10.11 -11.57
N ILE A 157 -14.49 8.81 -11.51
CA ILE A 157 -14.03 8.01 -12.64
C ILE A 157 -15.20 7.20 -13.19
#